data_ce324706c7e01dc53d9a2ae70649c44d
#
_entry.id   ce324706c7e01dc53d9a2ae70649c44d
#
_cell.length_a   1.000
_cell.length_b   1.000
_cell.length_c   1.000
_cell.angle_alpha   90.00
_cell.angle_beta   90.00
_cell.angle_gamma   90.00
#
_symmetry.space_group_name_H-M   'P 1'
#
loop_
_entity.id
_entity.type
_entity.pdbx_description
1 polymer ?
#
loop_
_entity_poly.entity_id
_entity_poly.type
_entity_poly.pdbx_seq_one_letter_code
_entity_poly.pdbx_strand_id
1 'polypeptide(L)'
;KAETEKAYGQLMKAKIQSIRAINSINRDSLLPAVRRVESEYAKTSDKALKAVYAAVLYKIYNMEGNRLHADNEKGHEAKTAEYRKAAIADVNMLGKTKTGTFEPMVVEGTNANIFGGDLLSVIANETGQYLPMFEYYNKSGNRRAACIAALKYVQTEVKEEAGKYAVKKSPFVFALDSVIHVYEDLDVAG
;
A
#
# COMPACT_ATOMS: atom_id res chain seq x y z
N LYS A 1 2.00 -20.92 17.86
CA LYS A 1 2.19 -21.83 16.70
C LYS A 1 2.45 -21.02 15.42
N ALA A 2 1.54 -20.11 14.98
CA ALA A 2 1.74 -19.31 13.76
C ALA A 2 2.99 -18.40 13.80
N GLU A 3 3.35 -17.86 14.97
CA GLU A 3 4.58 -17.07 15.14
C GLU A 3 5.84 -17.94 15.03
N THR A 4 5.80 -19.13 15.61
CA THR A 4 6.92 -20.09 15.57
C THR A 4 7.17 -20.66 14.18
N GLU A 5 6.10 -20.80 13.40
CA GLU A 5 6.14 -21.30 12.01
C GLU A 5 6.31 -20.19 10.97
N LYS A 6 6.47 -18.92 11.40
CA LYS A 6 6.51 -17.71 10.54
C LYS A 6 5.30 -17.58 9.60
N ALA A 7 4.15 -18.13 10.01
CA ALA A 7 2.90 -18.03 9.28
C ALA A 7 2.26 -16.62 9.46
N TYR A 8 2.98 -15.60 9.07
CA TYR A 8 2.63 -14.19 9.31
C TYR A 8 1.28 -13.80 8.73
N GLY A 9 0.95 -14.31 7.53
CA GLY A 9 -0.32 -14.02 6.88
C GLY A 9 -1.53 -14.52 7.66
N GLN A 10 -1.47 -15.75 8.19
CA GLN A 10 -2.54 -16.32 9.01
C GLN A 10 -2.71 -15.56 10.33
N LEU A 11 -1.60 -15.24 10.98
CA LEU A 11 -1.60 -14.47 12.23
C LEU A 11 -2.25 -13.10 12.05
N MET A 12 -1.84 -12.37 11.01
CA MET A 12 -2.38 -11.04 10.71
C MET A 12 -3.85 -11.09 10.31
N LYS A 13 -4.24 -12.05 9.48
CA LYS A 13 -5.64 -12.24 9.09
C LYS A 13 -6.52 -12.47 10.31
N ALA A 14 -6.10 -13.33 11.23
CA ALA A 14 -6.82 -13.60 12.48
C ALA A 14 -6.96 -12.33 13.34
N LYS A 15 -5.89 -11.54 13.48
CA LYS A 15 -5.90 -10.27 14.23
C LYS A 15 -6.87 -9.25 13.61
N ILE A 16 -6.86 -9.08 12.28
CA ILE A 16 -7.76 -8.13 11.60
C ILE A 16 -9.21 -8.59 11.65
N GLN A 17 -9.47 -9.88 11.47
CA GLN A 17 -10.83 -10.41 11.64
C GLN A 17 -11.35 -10.21 13.07
N SER A 18 -10.49 -10.37 14.07
CA SER A 18 -10.82 -10.05 15.47
C SER A 18 -11.19 -8.59 15.67
N ILE A 19 -10.43 -7.65 15.05
CA ILE A 19 -10.75 -6.21 15.11
C ILE A 19 -12.10 -5.93 14.46
N ARG A 20 -12.39 -6.50 13.28
CA ARG A 20 -13.69 -6.33 12.60
C ARG A 20 -14.84 -6.87 13.43
N ALA A 21 -14.68 -8.07 14.00
CA ALA A 21 -15.69 -8.66 14.88
C ALA A 21 -15.94 -7.81 16.12
N ILE A 22 -14.90 -7.33 16.78
CA ILE A 22 -15.00 -6.44 17.94
C ILE A 22 -15.71 -5.14 17.56
N ASN A 23 -15.37 -4.52 16.43
CA ASN A 23 -15.98 -3.30 15.96
C ASN A 23 -17.49 -3.46 15.65
N SER A 24 -17.92 -4.64 15.17
CA SER A 24 -19.33 -4.93 14.91
C SER A 24 -20.16 -5.11 16.18
N ILE A 25 -19.54 -5.51 17.29
CA ILE A 25 -20.21 -5.78 18.56
C ILE A 25 -20.22 -4.51 19.45
N ASN A 26 -19.10 -3.84 19.58
CA ASN A 26 -18.95 -2.69 20.45
C ASN A 26 -17.97 -1.66 19.85
N ARG A 27 -18.46 -0.47 19.55
CA ARG A 27 -17.68 0.63 18.97
C ARG A 27 -16.54 1.10 19.89
N ASP A 28 -16.72 1.08 21.19
CA ASP A 28 -15.72 1.51 22.17
C ASP A 28 -14.51 0.57 22.24
N SER A 29 -14.64 -0.63 21.69
CA SER A 29 -13.57 -1.63 21.64
C SER A 29 -12.64 -1.48 20.44
N LEU A 30 -12.95 -0.60 19.48
CA LEU A 30 -12.11 -0.41 18.28
C LEU A 30 -10.72 0.12 18.62
N LEU A 31 -10.66 1.20 19.40
CA LEU A 31 -9.38 1.83 19.76
C LEU A 31 -8.43 0.88 20.54
N PRO A 32 -8.88 0.15 21.56
CA PRO A 32 -8.06 -0.89 22.21
C PRO A 32 -7.56 -1.96 21.23
N ALA A 33 -8.38 -2.38 20.28
CA ALA A 33 -7.99 -3.40 19.29
C ALA A 33 -6.91 -2.86 18.32
N VAL A 34 -7.04 -1.62 17.87
CA VAL A 34 -6.04 -0.96 17.01
C VAL A 34 -4.72 -0.77 17.76
N ARG A 35 -4.76 -0.34 19.04
CA ARG A 35 -3.56 -0.21 19.88
C ARG A 35 -2.79 -1.52 20.06
N ARG A 36 -3.46 -2.66 20.02
CA ARG A 36 -2.78 -3.97 20.02
C ARG A 36 -1.98 -4.17 18.73
N VAL A 37 -2.52 -3.80 17.57
CA VAL A 37 -1.79 -3.87 16.29
C VAL A 37 -0.62 -2.90 16.27
N GLU A 38 -0.79 -1.69 16.80
CA GLU A 38 0.31 -0.72 16.98
C GLU A 38 1.43 -1.29 17.87
N SER A 39 1.07 -1.96 18.95
CA SER A 39 2.05 -2.62 19.83
C SER A 39 2.83 -3.71 19.11
N GLU A 40 2.18 -4.51 18.26
CA GLU A 40 2.86 -5.53 17.46
C GLU A 40 3.76 -4.89 16.39
N TYR A 41 3.29 -3.84 15.71
CA TYR A 41 4.12 -3.04 14.81
C TYR A 41 5.39 -2.51 15.48
N ALA A 42 5.25 -1.99 16.71
CA ALA A 42 6.39 -1.46 17.47
C ALA A 42 7.39 -2.55 17.87
N LYS A 43 6.91 -3.74 18.25
CA LYS A 43 7.74 -4.86 18.74
C LYS A 43 8.41 -5.67 17.63
N THR A 44 7.85 -5.66 16.40
CA THR A 44 8.42 -6.49 15.33
C THR A 44 9.74 -5.94 14.82
N SER A 45 10.74 -6.81 14.74
CA SER A 45 12.06 -6.53 14.17
C SER A 45 12.17 -6.93 12.70
N ASP A 46 11.28 -7.81 12.22
CA ASP A 46 11.23 -8.20 10.82
C ASP A 46 10.71 -7.02 9.98
N LYS A 47 11.55 -6.53 9.08
CA LYS A 47 11.27 -5.34 8.27
C LYS A 47 10.08 -5.53 7.33
N ALA A 48 9.95 -6.71 6.72
CA ALA A 48 8.86 -6.99 5.80
C ALA A 48 7.53 -7.09 6.53
N LEU A 49 7.49 -7.80 7.66
CA LEU A 49 6.32 -7.87 8.53
C LEU A 49 5.95 -6.48 9.06
N LYS A 50 6.94 -5.66 9.42
CA LYS A 50 6.72 -4.27 9.88
C LYS A 50 6.07 -3.41 8.80
N ALA A 51 6.51 -3.54 7.54
CA ALA A 51 5.90 -2.84 6.41
C ALA A 51 4.43 -3.27 6.18
N VAL A 52 4.15 -4.57 6.29
CA VAL A 52 2.77 -5.08 6.19
C VAL A 52 1.90 -4.56 7.34
N TYR A 53 2.40 -4.54 8.58
CA TYR A 53 1.67 -3.92 9.71
C TYR A 53 1.41 -2.43 9.47
N ALA A 54 2.39 -1.70 8.94
CA ALA A 54 2.22 -0.29 8.63
C ALA A 54 1.14 -0.06 7.54
N ALA A 55 1.12 -0.87 6.48
CA ALA A 55 0.08 -0.81 5.46
C ALA A 55 -1.32 -1.12 6.03
N VAL A 56 -1.43 -2.09 6.92
CA VAL A 56 -2.68 -2.41 7.62
C VAL A 56 -3.13 -1.26 8.51
N LEU A 57 -2.23 -0.70 9.32
CA LEU A 57 -2.54 0.44 10.18
C LEU A 57 -2.93 1.68 9.36
N TYR A 58 -2.22 1.95 8.26
CA TYR A 58 -2.62 2.98 7.30
C TYR A 58 -4.09 2.81 6.87
N LYS A 59 -4.47 1.61 6.42
CA LYS A 59 -5.86 1.35 5.99
C LYS A 59 -6.86 1.54 7.12
N ILE A 60 -6.56 1.06 8.31
CA ILE A 60 -7.45 1.24 9.48
C ILE A 60 -7.63 2.73 9.80
N TYR A 61 -6.54 3.50 9.88
CA TYR A 61 -6.61 4.93 10.17
C TYR A 61 -7.26 5.72 9.04
N ASN A 62 -7.03 5.36 7.78
CA ASN A 62 -7.65 6.01 6.63
C ASN A 62 -9.17 5.76 6.56
N MET A 63 -9.65 4.59 6.96
CA MET A 63 -11.07 4.22 6.91
C MET A 63 -11.83 4.62 8.17
N GLU A 64 -11.21 4.50 9.34
CA GLU A 64 -11.87 4.64 10.63
C GLU A 64 -11.30 5.80 11.47
N GLY A 65 -10.45 6.65 10.89
CA GLY A 65 -9.72 7.69 11.61
C GLY A 65 -10.63 8.64 12.41
N ASN A 66 -11.73 9.10 11.81
CA ASN A 66 -12.72 9.95 12.49
C ASN A 66 -13.38 9.26 13.70
N ARG A 67 -13.46 7.93 13.70
CA ARG A 67 -14.04 7.14 14.80
C ARG A 67 -13.01 6.85 15.89
N LEU A 68 -11.73 6.74 15.50
CA LEU A 68 -10.62 6.45 16.41
C LEU A 68 -10.17 7.68 17.20
N HIS A 69 -10.40 8.87 16.66
CA HIS A 69 -9.94 10.14 17.19
C HIS A 69 -11.05 11.21 17.12
N ALA A 70 -12.26 10.87 17.61
CA ALA A 70 -13.40 11.79 17.62
C ALA A 70 -13.08 13.15 18.27
N ASP A 71 -12.13 13.17 19.22
CA ASP A 71 -11.73 14.38 19.95
C ASP A 71 -10.46 15.05 19.38
N ASN A 72 -9.79 14.45 18.38
CA ASN A 72 -8.54 14.97 17.82
C ASN A 72 -8.36 14.61 16.33
N GLU A 73 -9.02 15.37 15.48
CA GLU A 73 -9.00 15.19 14.01
C GLU A 73 -7.57 15.24 13.43
N LYS A 74 -6.72 16.13 13.92
CA LYS A 74 -5.32 16.24 13.48
C LYS A 74 -4.46 15.01 13.85
N GLY A 75 -4.83 14.31 14.91
CA GLY A 75 -4.09 13.15 15.39
C GLY A 75 -4.19 11.94 14.46
N HIS A 76 -5.36 11.71 13.82
CA HIS A 76 -5.51 10.57 12.91
C HIS A 76 -4.85 10.82 11.56
N GLU A 77 -4.88 12.06 11.04
CA GLU A 77 -4.18 12.43 9.80
C GLU A 77 -2.67 12.22 9.93
N ALA A 78 -2.08 12.65 11.04
CA ALA A 78 -0.67 12.43 11.32
C ALA A 78 -0.31 10.93 11.37
N LYS A 79 -1.12 10.13 12.04
CA LYS A 79 -0.96 8.66 12.09
C LYS A 79 -1.11 8.00 10.72
N THR A 80 -2.11 8.43 9.95
CA THR A 80 -2.32 7.96 8.59
C THR A 80 -1.10 8.23 7.72
N ALA A 81 -0.57 9.46 7.76
CA ALA A 81 0.63 9.83 7.01
C ALA A 81 1.88 9.08 7.48
N GLU A 82 2.05 8.90 8.81
CA GLU A 82 3.15 8.14 9.41
C GLU A 82 3.17 6.70 8.89
N TYR A 83 2.04 5.98 9.01
CA TYR A 83 1.95 4.58 8.59
C TYR A 83 2.02 4.42 7.07
N ARG A 84 1.44 5.36 6.29
CA ARG A 84 1.60 5.38 4.84
C ARG A 84 3.07 5.42 4.44
N LYS A 85 3.84 6.34 5.03
CA LYS A 85 5.28 6.47 4.79
C LYS A 85 6.06 5.24 5.26
N ALA A 86 5.74 4.73 6.45
CA ALA A 86 6.43 3.57 7.03
C ALA A 86 6.22 2.28 6.21
N ALA A 87 5.05 2.12 5.58
CA ALA A 87 4.72 0.94 4.79
C ALA A 87 5.68 0.73 3.60
N ILE A 88 6.21 1.81 3.01
CA ILE A 88 7.07 1.74 1.82
C ILE A 88 8.50 2.25 2.09
N ALA A 89 8.90 2.32 3.35
CA ALA A 89 10.18 2.91 3.74
C ALA A 89 11.42 2.20 3.17
N ASP A 90 11.34 0.89 2.92
CA ASP A 90 12.44 0.10 2.33
C ASP A 90 11.98 -0.58 1.03
N VAL A 91 11.89 0.23 -0.03
CA VAL A 91 11.44 -0.19 -1.37
C VAL A 91 12.26 -1.37 -1.91
N ASN A 92 13.59 -1.36 -1.68
CA ASN A 92 14.47 -2.41 -2.18
C ASN A 92 14.23 -3.76 -1.50
N MET A 93 13.96 -3.74 -0.19
CA MET A 93 13.61 -4.95 0.55
C MET A 93 12.25 -5.47 0.09
N LEU A 94 11.24 -4.60 -0.06
CA LEU A 94 9.89 -4.96 -0.47
C LEU A 94 9.86 -5.58 -1.87
N GLY A 95 10.60 -5.01 -2.83
CA GLY A 95 10.68 -5.53 -4.19
C GLY A 95 11.41 -6.88 -4.31
N LYS A 96 12.16 -7.28 -3.29
CA LYS A 96 12.82 -8.61 -3.20
C LYS A 96 12.05 -9.63 -2.36
N THR A 97 11.05 -9.18 -1.59
CA THR A 97 10.26 -10.02 -0.69
C THR A 97 9.03 -10.56 -1.42
N LYS A 98 8.84 -11.85 -1.42
CA LYS A 98 7.67 -12.48 -2.03
C LYS A 98 6.44 -12.41 -1.14
N THR A 99 5.28 -12.24 -1.75
CA THR A 99 3.98 -12.16 -1.08
C THR A 99 3.57 -13.44 -0.38
N GLY A 100 4.00 -14.61 -0.89
CA GLY A 100 3.59 -15.93 -0.39
C GLY A 100 3.82 -16.13 1.11
N THR A 101 4.85 -15.51 1.70
CA THR A 101 5.09 -15.56 3.16
C THR A 101 3.95 -14.91 3.97
N PHE A 102 3.18 -14.02 3.36
CA PHE A 102 2.11 -13.26 4.00
C PHE A 102 0.71 -13.74 3.62
N GLU A 103 0.60 -14.81 2.85
CA GLU A 103 -0.70 -15.42 2.57
C GLU A 103 -1.32 -16.01 3.85
N PRO A 104 -2.64 -15.98 3.99
CA PRO A 104 -3.65 -15.43 3.08
C PRO A 104 -4.01 -13.96 3.34
N MET A 105 -3.21 -13.22 4.08
CA MET A 105 -3.46 -11.81 4.37
C MET A 105 -3.13 -10.90 3.19
N VAL A 106 -1.99 -11.15 2.56
CA VAL A 106 -1.55 -10.50 1.34
C VAL A 106 -1.88 -11.44 0.19
N VAL A 107 -2.71 -10.97 -0.74
CA VAL A 107 -3.08 -11.72 -1.95
C VAL A 107 -2.45 -11.02 -3.14
N GLU A 108 -1.86 -11.79 -4.01
CA GLU A 108 -1.33 -11.26 -5.26
C GLU A 108 -2.43 -10.59 -6.07
N GLY A 109 -2.14 -9.37 -6.53
CA GLY A 109 -3.07 -8.60 -7.35
C GLY A 109 -3.03 -8.99 -8.82
N THR A 110 -3.87 -8.35 -9.60
CA THR A 110 -3.82 -8.39 -11.06
C THR A 110 -2.40 -8.01 -11.52
N ASN A 111 -1.86 -8.72 -12.51
CA ASN A 111 -0.50 -8.51 -13.02
C ASN A 111 0.64 -8.94 -12.06
N ALA A 112 0.38 -9.79 -11.08
CA ALA A 112 1.40 -10.28 -10.15
C ALA A 112 2.62 -10.88 -10.88
N ASN A 113 2.41 -11.54 -12.02
CA ASN A 113 3.45 -12.06 -12.89
C ASN A 113 4.40 -10.97 -13.43
N ILE A 114 3.87 -9.78 -13.75
CA ILE A 114 4.66 -8.64 -14.24
C ILE A 114 5.53 -8.07 -13.13
N PHE A 115 5.00 -8.00 -11.90
CA PHE A 115 5.70 -7.54 -10.71
C PHE A 115 6.54 -8.63 -10.03
N GLY A 116 6.48 -9.86 -10.54
CA GLY A 116 7.20 -11.00 -9.97
C GLY A 116 6.67 -11.46 -8.61
N GLY A 117 5.41 -11.18 -8.26
CA GLY A 117 4.79 -11.55 -6.99
C GLY A 117 5.50 -10.94 -5.78
N ASP A 118 5.96 -9.70 -5.89
CA ASP A 118 6.66 -9.01 -4.82
C ASP A 118 5.71 -8.25 -3.87
N LEU A 119 6.20 -7.96 -2.69
CA LEU A 119 5.46 -7.25 -1.66
C LEU A 119 5.33 -5.75 -1.96
N LEU A 120 6.27 -5.18 -2.72
CA LEU A 120 6.25 -3.76 -3.09
C LEU A 120 5.01 -3.40 -3.89
N SER A 121 4.69 -4.17 -4.92
CA SER A 121 3.52 -3.92 -5.78
C SER A 121 2.23 -3.95 -5.00
N VAL A 122 2.09 -4.88 -4.06
CA VAL A 122 0.88 -4.99 -3.21
C VAL A 122 0.78 -3.80 -2.25
N ILE A 123 1.85 -3.50 -1.51
CA ILE A 123 1.85 -2.38 -0.55
C ILE A 123 1.65 -1.04 -1.25
N ALA A 124 2.30 -0.80 -2.39
CA ALA A 124 2.13 0.43 -3.15
C ALA A 124 0.68 0.61 -3.64
N ASN A 125 0.04 -0.47 -4.13
CA ASN A 125 -1.38 -0.44 -4.49
C ASN A 125 -2.29 -0.14 -3.31
N GLU A 126 -2.04 -0.75 -2.15
CA GLU A 126 -2.85 -0.57 -0.95
C GLU A 126 -2.71 0.82 -0.31
N THR A 127 -1.56 1.45 -0.50
CA THR A 127 -1.24 2.76 0.09
C THR A 127 -1.30 3.93 -0.90
N GLY A 128 -1.51 3.64 -2.19
CA GLY A 128 -1.53 4.63 -3.27
C GLY A 128 -0.15 5.29 -3.49
N GLN A 129 0.95 4.59 -3.26
CA GLN A 129 2.30 5.15 -3.37
C GLN A 129 3.01 4.63 -4.63
N TYR A 130 2.61 5.13 -5.78
CA TYR A 130 3.06 4.61 -7.08
C TYR A 130 4.40 5.18 -7.55
N LEU A 131 4.81 6.38 -7.12
CA LEU A 131 6.09 6.96 -7.51
C LEU A 131 7.29 6.13 -7.03
N PRO A 132 7.41 5.75 -5.74
CA PRO A 132 8.50 4.87 -5.29
C PRO A 132 8.49 3.50 -5.98
N MET A 133 7.31 2.97 -6.29
CA MET A 133 7.15 1.74 -7.05
C MET A 133 7.68 1.88 -8.47
N PHE A 134 7.35 2.96 -9.17
CA PHE A 134 7.86 3.28 -10.50
C PHE A 134 9.40 3.39 -10.50
N GLU A 135 9.96 4.18 -9.59
CA GLU A 135 11.40 4.37 -9.48
C GLU A 135 12.16 3.06 -9.28
N TYR A 136 11.62 2.16 -8.45
CA TYR A 136 12.21 0.83 -8.22
C TYR A 136 12.24 0.00 -9.49
N TYR A 137 11.10 -0.15 -10.19
CA TYR A 137 11.04 -0.99 -11.40
C TYR A 137 11.80 -0.38 -12.57
N ASN A 138 11.78 0.94 -12.70
CA ASN A 138 12.58 1.62 -13.70
C ASN A 138 14.09 1.37 -13.48
N LYS A 139 14.56 1.49 -12.25
CA LYS A 139 15.96 1.21 -11.88
C LYS A 139 16.34 -0.26 -12.05
N SER A 140 15.42 -1.18 -11.78
CA SER A 140 15.65 -2.63 -11.91
C SER A 140 15.56 -3.14 -13.35
N GLY A 141 15.18 -2.30 -14.31
CA GLY A 141 15.04 -2.66 -15.71
C GLY A 141 13.75 -3.42 -16.04
N ASN A 142 12.82 -3.56 -15.11
CA ASN A 142 11.51 -4.16 -15.37
C ASN A 142 10.57 -3.10 -16.01
N ARG A 143 10.74 -2.89 -17.33
CA ARG A 143 10.03 -1.85 -18.08
C ARG A 143 8.51 -2.03 -18.04
N ARG A 144 7.97 -3.26 -18.07
CA ARG A 144 6.53 -3.50 -17.99
C ARG A 144 5.96 -3.07 -16.64
N ALA A 145 6.60 -3.46 -15.54
CA ALA A 145 6.20 -3.05 -14.20
C ALA A 145 6.33 -1.53 -14.00
N ALA A 146 7.39 -0.91 -14.52
CA ALA A 146 7.60 0.53 -14.49
C ALA A 146 6.50 1.28 -15.27
N CYS A 147 6.11 0.81 -16.45
CA CYS A 147 5.02 1.38 -17.23
C CYS A 147 3.69 1.37 -16.45
N ILE A 148 3.31 0.23 -15.87
CA ILE A 148 2.08 0.10 -15.09
C ILE A 148 2.12 1.03 -13.86
N ALA A 149 3.26 1.10 -13.18
CA ALA A 149 3.43 1.99 -12.02
C ALA A 149 3.34 3.47 -12.42
N ALA A 150 3.93 3.87 -13.55
CA ALA A 150 3.85 5.22 -14.10
C ALA A 150 2.41 5.60 -14.46
N LEU A 151 1.68 4.71 -15.14
CA LEU A 151 0.26 4.93 -15.46
C LEU A 151 -0.60 5.12 -14.21
N LYS A 152 -0.39 4.30 -13.20
CA LYS A 152 -1.10 4.44 -11.91
C LYS A 152 -0.74 5.75 -11.20
N TYR A 153 0.52 6.13 -11.21
CA TYR A 153 0.97 7.41 -10.66
C TYR A 153 0.27 8.59 -11.35
N VAL A 154 0.27 8.62 -12.69
CA VAL A 154 -0.42 9.68 -13.45
C VAL A 154 -1.92 9.70 -13.16
N GLN A 155 -2.56 8.55 -13.08
CA GLN A 155 -4.00 8.45 -12.81
C GLN A 155 -4.39 8.92 -11.41
N THR A 156 -3.53 8.76 -10.42
CA THR A 156 -3.84 9.10 -9.02
C THR A 156 -3.37 10.49 -8.63
N GLU A 157 -2.11 10.81 -8.88
CA GLU A 157 -1.48 12.04 -8.37
C GLU A 157 -1.69 13.23 -9.34
N VAL A 158 -1.64 12.97 -10.66
CA VAL A 158 -1.74 14.05 -11.65
C VAL A 158 -3.20 14.35 -12.02
N LYS A 159 -4.09 13.37 -11.95
CA LYS A 159 -5.50 13.55 -12.31
C LYS A 159 -6.25 14.54 -11.41
N GLU A 160 -5.90 14.63 -10.15
CA GLU A 160 -6.55 15.54 -9.20
C GLU A 160 -6.38 17.02 -9.59
N GLU A 161 -5.29 17.36 -10.29
CA GLU A 161 -5.04 18.72 -10.76
C GLU A 161 -5.65 19.00 -12.13
N ALA A 162 -5.96 17.99 -12.91
CA ALA A 162 -6.43 18.11 -14.30
C ALA A 162 -7.75 18.87 -14.44
N GLY A 163 -8.63 18.82 -13.43
CA GLY A 163 -9.92 19.54 -13.45
C GLY A 163 -9.81 21.06 -13.51
N LYS A 164 -8.61 21.63 -13.31
CA LYS A 164 -8.36 23.08 -13.32
C LYS A 164 -7.96 23.63 -14.69
N TYR A 165 -7.69 22.76 -15.68
CA TYR A 165 -7.11 23.14 -16.95
C TYR A 165 -7.98 22.73 -18.15
N ALA A 166 -7.87 23.46 -19.27
CA ALA A 166 -8.43 23.01 -20.54
C ALA A 166 -7.74 21.71 -20.98
N VAL A 167 -8.50 20.75 -21.56
CA VAL A 167 -8.03 19.39 -21.88
C VAL A 167 -6.69 19.37 -22.62
N LYS A 168 -6.49 20.24 -23.62
CA LYS A 168 -5.24 20.33 -24.41
C LYS A 168 -4.02 20.88 -23.64
N LYS A 169 -4.22 21.46 -22.46
CA LYS A 169 -3.15 22.03 -21.60
C LYS A 169 -3.08 21.35 -20.23
N SER A 170 -3.80 20.26 -20.06
CA SER A 170 -3.85 19.54 -18.80
C SER A 170 -2.50 18.85 -18.51
N PRO A 171 -1.90 19.05 -17.34
CA PRO A 171 -0.72 18.31 -16.91
C PRO A 171 -0.91 16.80 -16.98
N PHE A 172 -2.14 16.32 -16.76
CA PHE A 172 -2.49 14.92 -16.91
C PHE A 172 -2.26 14.39 -18.31
N VAL A 173 -2.72 15.12 -19.35
CA VAL A 173 -2.54 14.71 -20.75
C VAL A 173 -1.06 14.67 -21.10
N PHE A 174 -0.27 15.68 -20.73
CA PHE A 174 1.18 15.69 -20.98
C PHE A 174 1.90 14.54 -20.27
N ALA A 175 1.52 14.24 -19.02
CA ALA A 175 2.12 13.13 -18.28
C ALA A 175 1.76 11.78 -18.92
N LEU A 176 0.52 11.61 -19.36
CA LEU A 176 0.07 10.39 -20.03
C LEU A 176 0.77 10.21 -21.39
N ASP A 177 0.86 11.27 -22.21
CA ASP A 177 1.57 11.24 -23.49
C ASP A 177 3.05 10.89 -23.30
N SER A 178 3.68 11.40 -22.25
CA SER A 178 5.07 11.07 -21.91
C SER A 178 5.23 9.58 -21.56
N VAL A 179 4.29 9.00 -20.79
CA VAL A 179 4.32 7.57 -20.48
C VAL A 179 4.12 6.75 -21.74
N ILE A 180 3.15 7.10 -22.59
CA ILE A 180 2.88 6.42 -23.86
C ILE A 180 4.13 6.44 -24.74
N HIS A 181 4.76 7.60 -24.91
CA HIS A 181 5.95 7.72 -25.76
C HIS A 181 7.14 6.92 -25.26
N VAL A 182 7.37 6.88 -23.95
CA VAL A 182 8.49 6.11 -23.35
C VAL A 182 8.29 4.60 -23.46
N TYR A 183 7.04 4.13 -23.47
CA TYR A 183 6.69 2.73 -23.41
C TYR A 183 5.88 2.23 -24.62
N GLU A 184 5.92 2.97 -25.76
CA GLU A 184 5.16 2.65 -26.97
C GLU A 184 5.51 1.30 -27.61
N ASP A 185 6.71 0.77 -27.30
CA ASP A 185 7.20 -0.54 -27.72
C ASP A 185 6.68 -1.70 -26.87
N LEU A 186 5.96 -1.41 -25.78
CA LEU A 186 5.46 -2.44 -24.87
C LEU A 186 4.00 -2.74 -25.13
N ASP A 187 3.67 -4.00 -25.35
CA ASP A 187 2.31 -4.50 -25.21
C ASP A 187 2.00 -4.74 -23.73
N VAL A 188 1.37 -3.75 -23.10
CA VAL A 188 0.91 -3.82 -21.69
C VAL A 188 -0.59 -4.04 -21.59
N ALA A 189 -1.28 -4.20 -22.72
CA ALA A 189 -2.70 -4.50 -22.84
C ALA A 189 -2.92 -6.01 -22.93
N GLY A 190 -2.32 -6.76 -22.02
CA GLY A 190 -2.51 -8.19 -21.89
C GLY A 190 -3.50 -8.52 -20.78
#